data_431a72095a355d03eb913eef29f077b3
#
_entry.id   431a72095a355d03eb913eef29f077b3
#
_cell.length_a   1.000
_cell.length_b   1.000
_cell.length_c   1.000
_cell.angle_alpha   90.00
_cell.angle_beta   90.00
_cell.angle_gamma   90.00
#
_symmetry.space_group_name_H-M   'P 1'
#
loop_
_entity.id
_entity.type
_entity.pdbx_description
1 polymer ?
#
loop_
_entity_poly.entity_id
_entity_poly.type
_entity_poly.pdbx_seq_one_letter_code
_entity_poly.pdbx_strand_id
1 'polypeptide(L)'
;MKNVLIGILVFIVALLAFVIFKNDLFSKKDNSKVDSTIVVQKIQKVLKLVTVEGNFSELMNYSDFDYVDLPGFRKDAIVQVDAKVSIGYNLDSLKISTNEKEKTITISHLPKPSIIAIDSDVKFKNLSSGLFTNFNEQELTKLNTLGKEKIRQKAMNTELIKQAEEQKNELFELLFYMAKGTGYKIIIEGKELNNDKVIGYKL
;
A
#
# COMPACT_ATOMS: atom_id res chain seq x y z
N MET A 1 -35.22 64.48 -13.67
CA MET A 1 -35.48 63.06 -13.74
C MET A 1 -34.57 62.31 -14.73
N LYS A 2 -34.36 62.82 -15.95
CA LYS A 2 -33.55 62.16 -16.98
C LYS A 2 -32.10 61.95 -16.57
N ASN A 3 -31.48 62.90 -15.91
CA ASN A 3 -30.07 62.80 -15.44
C ASN A 3 -29.86 61.84 -14.24
N VAL A 4 -30.90 61.66 -13.39
CA VAL A 4 -30.84 60.69 -12.31
C VAL A 4 -30.95 59.27 -12.82
N LEU A 5 -31.77 59.06 -13.87
CA LEU A 5 -31.89 57.76 -14.54
C LEU A 5 -30.60 57.35 -15.22
N ILE A 6 -29.89 58.28 -15.84
CA ILE A 6 -28.58 58.05 -16.46
C ILE A 6 -27.52 57.68 -15.39
N GLY A 7 -27.54 58.39 -14.27
CA GLY A 7 -26.63 58.10 -13.15
C GLY A 7 -26.83 56.68 -12.55
N ILE A 8 -28.07 56.25 -12.40
CA ILE A 8 -28.38 54.91 -11.91
C ILE A 8 -27.90 53.85 -12.96
N LEU A 9 -28.13 54.09 -14.23
CA LEU A 9 -27.71 53.16 -15.28
C LEU A 9 -26.16 52.98 -15.31
N VAL A 10 -25.44 54.11 -15.22
CA VAL A 10 -23.96 54.06 -15.19
C VAL A 10 -23.47 53.34 -13.93
N PHE A 11 -24.10 53.55 -12.79
CA PHE A 11 -23.77 52.85 -11.56
C PHE A 11 -23.99 51.33 -11.67
N ILE A 12 -25.10 50.86 -12.29
CA ILE A 12 -25.38 49.46 -12.52
C ILE A 12 -24.33 48.83 -13.45
N VAL A 13 -23.98 49.51 -14.54
CA VAL A 13 -22.97 49.05 -15.48
C VAL A 13 -21.60 48.93 -14.80
N ALA A 14 -21.20 49.91 -13.97
CA ALA A 14 -19.97 49.90 -13.20
C ALA A 14 -19.94 48.75 -12.20
N LEU A 15 -21.09 48.46 -11.55
CA LEU A 15 -21.20 47.36 -10.59
C LEU A 15 -21.14 45.98 -11.25
N LEU A 16 -21.73 45.81 -12.43
CA LEU A 16 -21.62 44.61 -13.25
C LEU A 16 -20.19 44.39 -13.75
N ALA A 17 -19.54 45.44 -14.25
CA ALA A 17 -18.14 45.39 -14.68
C ALA A 17 -17.21 45.01 -13.53
N PHE A 18 -17.46 45.53 -12.31
CA PHE A 18 -16.71 45.18 -11.10
C PHE A 18 -16.88 43.71 -10.71
N VAL A 19 -18.10 43.15 -10.80
CA VAL A 19 -18.38 41.72 -10.52
C VAL A 19 -17.67 40.81 -11.51
N ILE A 20 -17.70 41.13 -12.82
CA ILE A 20 -17.03 40.37 -13.86
C ILE A 20 -15.50 40.40 -13.65
N PHE A 21 -14.95 41.59 -13.40
CA PHE A 21 -13.52 41.78 -13.17
C PHE A 21 -13.03 41.04 -11.89
N LYS A 22 -13.86 41.02 -10.86
CA LYS A 22 -13.57 40.29 -9.62
C LYS A 22 -13.58 38.77 -9.86
N ASN A 23 -14.50 38.25 -10.64
CA ASN A 23 -14.58 36.81 -10.95
C ASN A 23 -13.36 36.33 -11.77
N ASP A 24 -12.87 37.14 -12.73
CA ASP A 24 -11.66 36.79 -13.49
C ASP A 24 -10.38 36.90 -12.66
N LEU A 25 -10.30 37.87 -11.73
CA LEU A 25 -9.15 38.03 -10.84
C LEU A 25 -9.06 36.93 -9.75
N PHE A 26 -10.20 36.31 -9.38
CA PHE A 26 -10.27 35.24 -8.38
C PHE A 26 -10.44 33.86 -9.01
N SER A 27 -10.40 33.74 -10.33
CA SER A 27 -10.24 32.46 -10.99
C SER A 27 -8.90 31.86 -10.57
N LYS A 28 -8.93 30.92 -9.65
CA LYS A 28 -7.76 30.22 -9.11
C LYS A 28 -7.17 29.37 -10.23
N LYS A 29 -6.31 29.99 -11.04
CA LYS A 29 -5.51 29.28 -12.01
C LYS A 29 -4.59 28.37 -11.20
N ASP A 30 -4.73 27.07 -11.36
CA ASP A 30 -3.80 26.13 -10.76
C ASP A 30 -2.42 26.35 -11.40
N ASN A 31 -1.58 27.11 -10.72
CA ASN A 31 -0.21 27.41 -11.11
C ASN A 31 0.78 26.46 -10.41
N SER A 32 0.32 25.29 -10.00
CA SER A 32 1.19 24.32 -9.35
C SER A 32 2.34 23.95 -10.30
N LYS A 33 3.56 24.21 -9.86
CA LYS A 33 4.80 23.74 -10.49
C LYS A 33 5.28 22.54 -9.72
N VAL A 34 5.46 21.42 -10.42
CA VAL A 34 6.10 20.24 -9.87
C VAL A 34 7.57 20.27 -10.29
N ASP A 35 8.44 20.44 -9.33
CA ASP A 35 9.88 20.25 -9.50
C ASP A 35 10.29 18.97 -8.78
N SER A 36 10.92 18.03 -9.50
CA SER A 36 11.24 16.73 -8.98
C SER A 36 12.71 16.40 -9.17
N THR A 37 13.33 15.90 -8.09
CA THR A 37 14.69 15.38 -8.12
C THR A 37 14.67 13.90 -7.78
N ILE A 38 15.25 13.08 -8.66
CA ILE A 38 15.38 11.63 -8.41
C ILE A 38 16.63 11.41 -7.56
N VAL A 39 16.42 10.86 -6.36
CA VAL A 39 17.51 10.46 -5.46
C VAL A 39 17.60 8.95 -5.41
N VAL A 40 18.67 8.38 -5.96
CA VAL A 40 18.99 6.96 -5.84
C VAL A 40 19.84 6.76 -4.59
N GLN A 41 19.21 6.25 -3.52
CA GLN A 41 19.91 6.03 -2.25
C GLN A 41 20.71 4.71 -2.22
N LYS A 42 20.12 3.63 -2.76
CA LYS A 42 20.74 2.31 -2.74
C LYS A 42 20.10 1.39 -3.78
N ILE A 43 20.95 0.63 -4.49
CA ILE A 43 20.55 -0.50 -5.32
C ILE A 43 21.05 -1.78 -4.65
N GLN A 44 20.14 -2.71 -4.36
CA GLN A 44 20.45 -3.97 -3.70
C GLN A 44 19.79 -5.12 -4.47
N LYS A 45 20.56 -6.20 -4.71
CA LYS A 45 20.01 -7.45 -5.26
C LYS A 45 19.22 -8.16 -4.15
N VAL A 46 17.95 -8.49 -4.44
CA VAL A 46 17.09 -9.27 -3.55
C VAL A 46 16.43 -10.40 -4.33
N LEU A 47 16.23 -11.54 -3.68
CA LEU A 47 15.54 -12.69 -4.24
C LEU A 47 14.22 -12.92 -3.47
N LYS A 48 13.10 -12.58 -4.10
CA LYS A 48 11.77 -12.71 -3.52
C LYS A 48 10.84 -13.45 -4.47
N LEU A 49 10.07 -14.38 -3.95
CA LEU A 49 9.04 -15.11 -4.68
C LEU A 49 7.68 -14.65 -4.19
N VAL A 50 6.95 -13.89 -5.00
CA VAL A 50 5.55 -13.55 -4.75
C VAL A 50 4.69 -14.70 -5.23
N THR A 51 3.80 -15.19 -4.38
CA THR A 51 2.93 -16.34 -4.68
C THR A 51 1.46 -15.96 -4.73
N VAL A 52 1.05 -14.98 -3.93
CA VAL A 52 -0.33 -14.52 -3.84
C VAL A 52 -0.39 -13.00 -3.76
N GLU A 53 -1.39 -12.42 -4.38
CA GLU A 53 -1.69 -10.99 -4.28
C GLU A 53 -3.15 -10.78 -3.87
N GLY A 54 -3.37 -9.84 -2.96
CA GLY A 54 -4.70 -9.42 -2.51
C GLY A 54 -4.89 -7.93 -2.64
N ASN A 55 -6.08 -7.50 -3.04
CA ASN A 55 -6.47 -6.09 -3.05
C ASN A 55 -7.32 -5.80 -1.82
N PHE A 56 -6.95 -4.75 -1.11
CA PHE A 56 -7.61 -4.30 0.11
C PHE A 56 -8.07 -2.86 -0.05
N SER A 57 -9.23 -2.57 0.50
CA SER A 57 -9.71 -1.20 0.69
C SER A 57 -10.17 -1.03 2.13
N GLU A 58 -9.67 0.00 2.80
CA GLU A 58 -10.00 0.32 4.18
C GLU A 58 -10.44 1.76 4.26
N LEU A 59 -11.55 1.99 4.98
CA LEU A 59 -12.02 3.32 5.32
C LEU A 59 -11.86 3.51 6.83
N MET A 60 -11.08 4.50 7.22
CA MET A 60 -10.82 4.82 8.62
C MET A 60 -11.39 6.18 8.97
N ASN A 61 -12.07 6.23 10.10
CA ASN A 61 -12.41 7.48 10.75
C ASN A 61 -11.36 7.76 11.83
N TYR A 62 -10.76 8.93 11.77
CA TYR A 62 -9.81 9.44 12.76
C TYR A 62 -10.38 10.68 13.40
N SER A 63 -10.35 10.71 14.72
CA SER A 63 -10.72 11.88 15.50
C SER A 63 -9.64 12.10 16.56
N ASP A 64 -9.22 13.36 16.71
CA ASP A 64 -8.23 13.80 17.68
C ASP A 64 -8.61 15.21 18.16
N PHE A 65 -7.99 15.68 19.22
CA PHE A 65 -8.17 17.04 19.73
C PHE A 65 -6.86 17.62 20.27
N ASP A 66 -6.69 18.93 20.09
CA ASP A 66 -5.58 19.65 20.69
C ASP A 66 -6.10 20.26 22.01
N TYR A 67 -5.34 20.14 23.09
CA TYR A 67 -5.56 20.71 24.44
C TYR A 67 -6.77 20.15 25.19
N VAL A 68 -8.00 20.29 24.66
CA VAL A 68 -9.24 19.88 25.34
C VAL A 68 -10.24 19.33 24.32
N ASP A 69 -11.04 18.34 24.75
CA ASP A 69 -12.08 17.73 23.91
C ASP A 69 -13.35 18.62 23.89
N LEU A 70 -13.24 19.74 23.19
CA LEU A 70 -14.33 20.69 22.97
C LEU A 70 -14.54 20.97 21.48
N PRO A 71 -15.76 21.31 21.06
CA PRO A 71 -16.00 21.84 19.71
C PRO A 71 -15.07 23.02 19.42
N GLY A 72 -14.38 22.98 18.25
CA GLY A 72 -13.39 23.98 17.86
C GLY A 72 -11.95 23.56 18.10
N PHE A 73 -11.69 22.54 18.93
CA PHE A 73 -10.36 21.94 19.14
C PHE A 73 -10.25 20.50 18.57
N ARG A 74 -11.35 19.97 18.04
CA ARG A 74 -11.38 18.64 17.40
C ARG A 74 -10.89 18.68 15.97
N LYS A 75 -10.24 17.59 15.57
CA LYS A 75 -9.83 17.31 14.19
C LYS A 75 -10.39 15.97 13.80
N ASP A 76 -11.11 15.92 12.71
CA ASP A 76 -11.68 14.69 12.17
C ASP A 76 -11.18 14.44 10.76
N ALA A 77 -10.81 13.21 10.47
CA ALA A 77 -10.41 12.80 9.15
C ALA A 77 -11.08 11.50 8.73
N ILE A 78 -11.53 11.44 7.48
CA ILE A 78 -11.92 10.19 6.83
C ILE A 78 -10.82 9.86 5.85
N VAL A 79 -10.16 8.73 6.08
CA VAL A 79 -9.02 8.27 5.29
C VAL A 79 -9.38 6.96 4.61
N GLN A 80 -9.34 6.94 3.29
CA GLN A 80 -9.46 5.73 2.50
C GLN A 80 -8.06 5.25 2.12
N VAL A 81 -7.79 3.98 2.35
CA VAL A 81 -6.55 3.32 1.95
C VAL A 81 -6.88 2.19 1.02
N ASP A 82 -6.48 2.32 -0.23
CA ASP A 82 -6.54 1.25 -1.21
C ASP A 82 -5.14 0.66 -1.34
N ALA A 83 -5.02 -0.67 -1.27
CA ALA A 83 -3.71 -1.30 -1.29
C ALA A 83 -3.72 -2.66 -1.98
N LYS A 84 -2.66 -2.91 -2.75
CA LYS A 84 -2.30 -4.23 -3.26
C LYS A 84 -1.22 -4.81 -2.35
N VAL A 85 -1.50 -5.96 -1.75
CA VAL A 85 -0.59 -6.67 -0.86
C VAL A 85 -0.08 -7.91 -1.55
N SER A 86 1.24 -8.01 -1.67
CA SER A 86 1.93 -9.17 -2.22
C SER A 86 2.47 -10.02 -1.08
N ILE A 87 2.08 -11.28 -1.04
CA ILE A 87 2.52 -12.28 -0.07
C ILE A 87 3.38 -13.32 -0.78
N GLY A 88 4.42 -13.78 -0.12
CA GLY A 88 5.35 -14.74 -0.69
C GLY A 88 6.50 -15.05 0.24
N TYR A 89 7.62 -15.43 -0.35
CA TYR A 89 8.80 -15.93 0.34
C TYR A 89 10.01 -15.05 0.07
N ASN A 90 10.70 -14.62 1.13
CA ASN A 90 12.02 -14.01 1.00
C ASN A 90 13.06 -15.14 0.92
N LEU A 91 13.60 -15.37 -0.26
CA LEU A 91 14.51 -16.47 -0.54
C LEU A 91 16.00 -16.11 -0.27
N ASP A 92 16.29 -14.94 0.31
CA ASP A 92 17.66 -14.51 0.60
C ASP A 92 18.36 -15.45 1.59
N SER A 93 17.62 -16.14 2.45
CA SER A 93 18.12 -17.12 3.41
C SER A 93 18.12 -18.56 2.91
N LEU A 94 17.51 -18.83 1.73
CA LEU A 94 17.38 -20.17 1.18
C LEU A 94 18.78 -20.72 0.82
N LYS A 95 19.05 -21.94 1.27
CA LYS A 95 20.28 -22.66 0.93
C LYS A 95 19.94 -23.87 0.09
N ILE A 96 20.54 -23.95 -1.09
CA ILE A 96 20.42 -25.10 -1.99
C ILE A 96 21.82 -25.69 -2.18
N SER A 97 21.95 -27.00 -1.94
CA SER A 97 23.16 -27.75 -2.22
C SER A 97 22.84 -28.97 -3.06
N THR A 98 23.76 -29.34 -3.97
CA THR A 98 23.59 -30.48 -4.86
C THR A 98 24.76 -31.46 -4.64
N ASN A 99 24.43 -32.73 -4.47
CA ASN A 99 25.37 -33.82 -4.43
C ASN A 99 25.17 -34.69 -5.68
N GLU A 100 26.08 -34.54 -6.63
CA GLU A 100 26.01 -35.26 -7.92
C GLU A 100 26.22 -36.77 -7.78
N LYS A 101 27.10 -37.20 -6.83
CA LYS A 101 27.40 -38.60 -6.58
C LYS A 101 26.19 -39.36 -6.06
N GLU A 102 25.46 -38.73 -5.15
CA GLU A 102 24.26 -39.29 -4.54
C GLU A 102 22.98 -38.89 -5.28
N LYS A 103 23.11 -38.07 -6.33
CA LYS A 103 22.01 -37.49 -7.08
C LYS A 103 20.95 -36.84 -6.14
N THR A 104 21.41 -35.99 -5.25
CA THR A 104 20.56 -35.38 -4.24
C THR A 104 20.61 -33.85 -4.31
N ILE A 105 19.46 -33.21 -4.25
CA ILE A 105 19.30 -31.75 -4.09
C ILE A 105 18.75 -31.51 -2.69
N THR A 106 19.48 -30.78 -1.87
CA THR A 106 19.08 -30.43 -0.52
C THR A 106 18.70 -28.97 -0.44
N ILE A 107 17.49 -28.70 0.03
CA ILE A 107 16.94 -27.36 0.27
C ILE A 107 16.80 -27.20 1.78
N SER A 108 17.43 -26.16 2.32
CA SER A 108 17.39 -25.85 3.76
C SER A 108 17.15 -24.37 4.00
N HIS A 109 16.71 -24.02 5.22
CA HIS A 109 16.33 -22.67 5.62
C HIS A 109 15.19 -22.11 4.78
N LEU A 110 14.14 -22.94 4.59
CA LEU A 110 12.93 -22.50 3.89
C LEU A 110 12.19 -21.44 4.71
N PRO A 111 12.04 -20.22 4.19
CA PRO A 111 11.35 -19.17 4.91
C PRO A 111 9.86 -19.46 5.05
N LYS A 112 9.20 -18.84 6.03
CA LYS A 112 7.74 -18.79 6.10
C LYS A 112 7.20 -17.71 5.16
N PRO A 113 5.96 -17.86 4.68
CA PRO A 113 5.33 -16.81 3.88
C PRO A 113 5.17 -15.53 4.71
N SER A 114 5.38 -14.41 4.08
CA SER A 114 5.28 -13.09 4.69
C SER A 114 4.83 -12.04 3.68
N ILE A 115 4.47 -10.87 4.17
CA ILE A 115 4.19 -9.75 3.28
C ILE A 115 5.51 -9.30 2.63
N ILE A 116 5.57 -9.43 1.31
CA ILE A 116 6.72 -9.02 0.49
C ILE A 116 6.65 -7.54 0.14
N ALA A 117 5.45 -7.06 -0.19
CA ALA A 117 5.21 -5.66 -0.53
C ALA A 117 3.78 -5.25 -0.19
N ILE A 118 3.62 -3.97 0.13
CA ILE A 118 2.33 -3.29 0.21
C ILE A 118 2.44 -2.04 -0.66
N ASP A 119 1.75 -2.05 -1.78
CA ASP A 119 1.57 -0.89 -2.64
C ASP A 119 0.25 -0.24 -2.27
N SER A 120 0.30 0.95 -1.69
CA SER A 120 -0.87 1.61 -1.10
C SER A 120 -1.04 3.03 -1.58
N ASP A 121 -2.28 3.38 -1.93
CA ASP A 121 -2.74 4.72 -2.21
C ASP A 121 -3.62 5.20 -1.05
N VAL A 122 -3.26 6.34 -0.46
CA VAL A 122 -3.97 6.91 0.69
C VAL A 122 -4.66 8.19 0.28
N LYS A 123 -5.97 8.21 0.43
CA LYS A 123 -6.84 9.33 0.04
C LYS A 123 -7.53 9.90 1.27
N PHE A 124 -7.35 11.18 1.50
CA PHE A 124 -8.09 11.92 2.50
C PHE A 124 -9.44 12.36 1.91
N LYS A 125 -10.53 11.73 2.35
CA LYS A 125 -11.89 12.03 1.85
C LYS A 125 -12.50 13.24 2.53
N ASN A 126 -12.22 13.42 3.80
CA ASN A 126 -12.62 14.56 4.57
C ASN A 126 -11.54 14.88 5.59
N LEU A 127 -11.13 16.15 5.63
CA LEU A 127 -10.27 16.71 6.67
C LEU A 127 -11.02 17.88 7.26
N SER A 128 -11.60 17.68 8.45
CA SER A 128 -12.28 18.71 9.19
C SER A 128 -11.42 19.17 10.35
N SER A 129 -11.13 20.44 10.40
CA SER A 129 -10.39 21.08 11.48
C SER A 129 -11.29 21.96 12.29
N GLY A 130 -11.02 22.09 13.58
CA GLY A 130 -11.70 23.05 14.44
C GLY A 130 -11.28 24.48 14.14
N LEU A 131 -11.91 25.44 14.85
CA LEU A 131 -11.61 26.86 14.68
C LEU A 131 -10.17 27.23 15.08
N PHE A 132 -9.58 26.44 15.99
CA PHE A 132 -8.25 26.71 16.59
C PHE A 132 -7.22 25.63 16.26
N THR A 133 -7.56 24.65 15.39
CA THR A 133 -6.71 23.49 15.10
C THR A 133 -6.67 23.23 13.61
N ASN A 134 -5.50 22.77 13.12
CA ASN A 134 -5.34 22.33 11.74
C ASN A 134 -4.48 21.08 11.71
N PHE A 135 -4.68 20.24 10.69
CA PHE A 135 -3.79 19.11 10.43
C PHE A 135 -2.43 19.63 9.98
N ASN A 136 -1.36 19.16 10.63
CA ASN A 136 0.00 19.42 10.21
C ASN A 136 0.58 18.21 9.42
N GLU A 137 1.75 18.40 8.83
CA GLU A 137 2.40 17.35 8.00
C GLU A 137 2.71 16.07 8.78
N GLN A 138 3.06 16.19 10.07
CA GLN A 138 3.37 15.05 10.92
C GLN A 138 2.12 14.21 11.19
N GLU A 139 0.97 14.85 11.40
CA GLU A 139 -0.31 14.18 11.60
C GLU A 139 -0.78 13.48 10.33
N LEU A 140 -0.65 14.11 9.17
CA LEU A 140 -0.96 13.47 7.89
C LEU A 140 -0.05 12.26 7.62
N THR A 141 1.22 12.36 7.95
CA THR A 141 2.17 11.24 7.88
C THR A 141 1.79 10.12 8.84
N LYS A 142 1.36 10.46 10.06
CA LYS A 142 0.85 9.49 11.03
C LYS A 142 -0.38 8.76 10.51
N LEU A 143 -1.35 9.48 9.92
CA LEU A 143 -2.56 8.90 9.32
C LEU A 143 -2.22 7.94 8.18
N ASN A 144 -1.27 8.30 7.32
CA ASN A 144 -0.77 7.44 6.25
C ASN A 144 -0.17 6.14 6.83
N THR A 145 0.68 6.27 7.85
CA THR A 145 1.30 5.11 8.51
C THR A 145 0.27 4.21 9.19
N LEU A 146 -0.70 4.79 9.89
CA LEU A 146 -1.79 4.04 10.51
C LEU A 146 -2.62 3.27 9.47
N GLY A 147 -2.89 3.90 8.33
CA GLY A 147 -3.60 3.25 7.23
C GLY A 147 -2.87 2.04 6.68
N LYS A 148 -1.58 2.17 6.42
CA LYS A 148 -0.73 1.06 5.97
C LYS A 148 -0.66 -0.07 6.99
N GLU A 149 -0.58 0.26 8.27
CA GLU A 149 -0.54 -0.73 9.33
C GLU A 149 -1.87 -1.49 9.45
N LYS A 150 -3.00 -0.83 9.30
CA LYS A 150 -4.33 -1.47 9.25
C LYS A 150 -4.42 -2.47 8.09
N ILE A 151 -3.97 -2.09 6.90
CA ILE A 151 -3.89 -3.00 5.75
C ILE A 151 -2.99 -4.19 6.06
N ARG A 152 -1.80 -3.97 6.65
CA ARG A 152 -0.87 -5.03 7.05
C ARG A 152 -1.53 -6.03 7.99
N GLN A 153 -2.18 -5.54 9.04
CA GLN A 153 -2.88 -6.38 10.02
C GLN A 153 -4.00 -7.18 9.37
N LYS A 154 -4.80 -6.55 8.51
CA LYS A 154 -5.84 -7.23 7.75
C LYS A 154 -5.27 -8.34 6.88
N ALA A 155 -4.25 -8.03 6.08
CA ALA A 155 -3.63 -9.00 5.17
C ALA A 155 -3.05 -10.21 5.92
N MET A 156 -2.43 -10.00 7.08
CA MET A 156 -1.90 -11.10 7.90
C MET A 156 -2.98 -12.01 8.49
N ASN A 157 -4.20 -11.48 8.69
CA ASN A 157 -5.33 -12.22 9.27
C ASN A 157 -6.27 -12.80 8.21
N THR A 158 -5.90 -12.74 6.93
CA THR A 158 -6.71 -13.30 5.83
C THR A 158 -6.21 -14.68 5.40
N GLU A 159 -7.00 -15.32 4.54
CA GLU A 159 -6.69 -16.59 3.86
C GLU A 159 -5.43 -16.51 2.97
N LEU A 160 -4.89 -15.31 2.69
CA LEU A 160 -3.76 -15.12 1.77
C LEU A 160 -2.49 -15.84 2.22
N ILE A 161 -2.22 -15.89 3.52
CA ILE A 161 -1.05 -16.61 4.06
C ILE A 161 -1.20 -18.11 3.78
N LYS A 162 -2.39 -18.67 4.00
CA LYS A 162 -2.68 -20.07 3.72
C LYS A 162 -2.59 -20.38 2.22
N GLN A 163 -3.14 -19.51 1.37
CA GLN A 163 -3.01 -19.64 -0.08
C GLN A 163 -1.55 -19.62 -0.52
N ALA A 164 -0.71 -18.77 0.09
CA ALA A 164 0.73 -18.73 -0.19
C ALA A 164 1.41 -20.05 0.20
N GLU A 165 0.99 -20.70 1.29
CA GLU A 165 1.50 -22.02 1.68
C GLU A 165 1.04 -23.12 0.70
N GLU A 166 -0.19 -23.06 0.23
CA GLU A 166 -0.71 -23.97 -0.78
C GLU A 166 0.06 -23.86 -2.10
N GLN A 167 0.28 -22.64 -2.58
CA GLN A 167 1.09 -22.37 -3.78
C GLN A 167 2.54 -22.87 -3.66
N LYS A 168 3.13 -22.78 -2.47
CA LYS A 168 4.45 -23.38 -2.20
C LYS A 168 4.41 -24.89 -2.38
N ASN A 169 3.37 -25.56 -1.91
CA ASN A 169 3.24 -27.00 -2.02
C ASN A 169 3.12 -27.45 -3.48
N GLU A 170 2.36 -26.72 -4.30
CA GLU A 170 2.27 -26.95 -5.74
C GLU A 170 3.65 -26.80 -6.43
N LEU A 171 4.43 -25.77 -6.04
CA LEU A 171 5.79 -25.59 -6.54
C LEU A 171 6.69 -26.78 -6.16
N PHE A 172 6.60 -27.26 -4.93
CA PHE A 172 7.39 -28.42 -4.49
C PHE A 172 6.98 -29.71 -5.22
N GLU A 173 5.72 -29.87 -5.52
CA GLU A 173 5.23 -30.97 -6.33
C GLU A 173 5.86 -30.94 -7.73
N LEU A 174 5.86 -29.79 -8.37
CA LEU A 174 6.52 -29.60 -9.67
C LEU A 174 8.02 -29.92 -9.59
N LEU A 175 8.71 -29.40 -8.58
CA LEU A 175 10.14 -29.67 -8.38
C LEU A 175 10.41 -31.17 -8.16
N PHE A 176 9.55 -31.87 -7.43
CA PHE A 176 9.64 -33.31 -7.22
C PHE A 176 9.56 -34.09 -8.56
N TYR A 177 8.57 -33.79 -9.39
CA TYR A 177 8.43 -34.45 -10.69
C TYR A 177 9.62 -34.16 -11.63
N MET A 178 10.12 -32.93 -11.64
CA MET A 178 11.29 -32.56 -12.42
C MET A 178 12.55 -33.31 -11.94
N ALA A 179 12.80 -33.37 -10.64
CA ALA A 179 13.95 -34.08 -10.09
C ALA A 179 13.85 -35.58 -10.34
N LYS A 180 12.66 -36.18 -10.18
CA LYS A 180 12.41 -37.60 -10.47
C LYS A 180 12.72 -37.93 -11.94
N GLY A 181 12.34 -37.04 -12.86
CA GLY A 181 12.64 -37.21 -14.30
C GLY A 181 14.13 -37.21 -14.63
N THR A 182 14.96 -36.55 -13.81
CA THR A 182 16.42 -36.50 -13.95
C THR A 182 17.16 -37.51 -13.07
N GLY A 183 16.42 -38.32 -12.28
CA GLY A 183 16.99 -39.31 -11.36
C GLY A 183 17.55 -38.70 -10.06
N TYR A 184 17.24 -37.44 -9.76
CA TYR A 184 17.62 -36.78 -8.50
C TYR A 184 16.54 -36.97 -7.44
N LYS A 185 16.97 -36.99 -6.17
CA LYS A 185 16.11 -36.91 -4.99
C LYS A 185 16.15 -35.49 -4.43
N ILE A 186 15.03 -35.02 -3.91
CA ILE A 186 14.96 -33.76 -3.22
C ILE A 186 14.81 -34.00 -1.72
N ILE A 187 15.65 -33.33 -0.93
CA ILE A 187 15.59 -33.28 0.54
C ILE A 187 15.25 -31.85 0.96
N ILE A 188 14.14 -31.69 1.69
CA ILE A 188 13.71 -30.40 2.23
C ILE A 188 13.74 -30.46 3.74
N GLU A 189 14.49 -29.55 4.38
CA GLU A 189 14.65 -29.53 5.86
C GLU A 189 14.99 -30.90 6.44
N GLY A 190 15.88 -31.64 5.77
CA GLY A 190 16.34 -32.96 6.19
C GLY A 190 15.34 -34.12 5.92
N LYS A 191 14.21 -33.86 5.26
CA LYS A 191 13.24 -34.89 4.89
C LYS A 191 13.21 -35.09 3.36
N GLU A 192 13.27 -36.37 2.93
CA GLU A 192 13.13 -36.70 1.51
C GLU A 192 11.70 -36.41 1.04
N LEU A 193 11.57 -35.72 -0.08
CA LEU A 193 10.30 -35.38 -0.72
C LEU A 193 9.80 -36.62 -1.46
N ASN A 194 8.71 -37.22 -1.00
CA ASN A 194 8.08 -38.39 -1.59
C ASN A 194 6.65 -38.06 -2.08
N ASN A 195 6.13 -38.85 -3.01
CA ASN A 195 4.80 -38.67 -3.59
C ASN A 195 3.68 -38.55 -2.54
N ASP A 196 3.77 -39.31 -1.44
CA ASP A 196 2.79 -39.33 -0.35
C ASP A 196 2.88 -38.11 0.59
N LYS A 197 4.00 -37.37 0.54
CA LYS A 197 4.29 -36.22 1.42
C LYS A 197 4.15 -34.88 0.73
N VAL A 198 4.12 -34.84 -0.60
CA VAL A 198 3.90 -33.61 -1.36
C VAL A 198 2.53 -33.01 -1.03
N ILE A 199 1.53 -33.85 -0.77
CA ILE A 199 0.16 -33.47 -0.39
C ILE A 199 0.04 -33.07 1.09
N GLY A 200 1.06 -33.31 1.91
CA GLY A 200 0.97 -33.25 3.39
C GLY A 200 1.99 -32.37 4.12
N TYR A 201 2.74 -31.46 3.44
CA TYR A 201 3.61 -30.52 4.14
C TYR A 201 2.78 -29.43 4.85
N LYS A 202 2.03 -29.83 5.90
CA LYS A 202 1.66 -28.93 6.98
C LYS A 202 2.88 -28.79 7.90
N LEU A 203 3.56 -27.66 7.80
CA LEU A 203 4.55 -27.22 8.76
C LEU A 203 3.86 -26.45 9.88
#